data_40d307749d475e5ef9501be6c643fc04
#
_entry.id   40d307749d475e5ef9501be6c643fc04
#
_cell.length_a   1.000
_cell.length_b   1.000
_cell.length_c   1.000
_cell.angle_alpha   90.00
_cell.angle_beta   90.00
_cell.angle_gamma   90.00
#
_symmetry.space_group_name_H-M   'P 1'
#
loop_
_entity.id
_entity.type
_entity.pdbx_description
1 polymer ?
#
loop_
_entity_poly.entity_id
_entity_poly.type
_entity_poly.pdbx_seq_one_letter_code
_entity_poly.pdbx_strand_id
1 'polypeptide(L)'
;MSTERPFAGVTVVEFGHFIAVPWAGQVLADGGAHVIKIEPLEGEPSRHIAPLGGGESRHFLIRNRGKHALPLDLRHPDAREILEALLARADVVLTNMRPGLAAELGLEYEQVRPRHPRLVVGNVTAFGARGPDAALAGMDLVVQGRSGLMVTGGRVKDGLPTTGESPIADYMAAALLAFGVASALYRRERTGRGGRVDTSLLLAALALQNNLMVRVEALDGPRHAAFREWLTRARAGGVPFAEQVERMPRNRVVASQAIYIRTYATKDAALAVACGSPSLRRKFMAAVGHEDSALKAPVADVDAHYAALKAAVEATIASRTTQEWKVALDAAGVPASGVALPVEILDDPQPAANAMFQRFEHRTLGPVTVLGPPVQVDDGGFVPGPPTPAFGGEVRAILAWAGFAPRDVERLLAGGAVTPTAP
;
A
#
# COMPACT_ATOMS: atom_id res chain seq x y z
N MET A 1 -32.64 -4.15 -8.02
CA MET A 1 -31.73 -5.08 -8.70
C MET A 1 -30.62 -5.41 -7.72
N SER A 2 -30.42 -6.67 -7.38
CA SER A 2 -29.27 -7.09 -6.55
C SER A 2 -28.02 -6.85 -7.41
N THR A 3 -27.26 -5.83 -7.11
CA THR A 3 -25.93 -5.63 -7.71
C THR A 3 -25.04 -6.74 -7.17
N GLU A 4 -24.76 -7.75 -7.98
CA GLU A 4 -23.81 -8.78 -7.60
C GLU A 4 -22.43 -8.14 -7.48
N ARG A 5 -21.88 -8.19 -6.28
CA ARG A 5 -20.53 -7.70 -6.03
C ARG A 5 -19.50 -8.52 -6.80
N PRO A 6 -18.36 -7.94 -7.26
CA PRO A 6 -17.38 -8.63 -8.10
C PRO A 6 -16.85 -9.96 -7.53
N PHE A 7 -16.79 -10.07 -6.20
CA PHE A 7 -16.32 -11.26 -5.51
C PHE A 7 -17.41 -11.97 -4.69
N ALA A 8 -18.70 -11.71 -5.02
CA ALA A 8 -19.82 -12.46 -4.39
C ALA A 8 -19.63 -13.96 -4.62
N GLY A 9 -19.79 -14.76 -3.57
CA GLY A 9 -19.58 -16.21 -3.61
C GLY A 9 -18.12 -16.67 -3.56
N VAL A 10 -17.15 -15.75 -3.56
CA VAL A 10 -15.73 -16.09 -3.37
C VAL A 10 -15.41 -16.18 -1.87
N THR A 11 -14.80 -17.27 -1.46
CA THR A 11 -14.28 -17.45 -0.09
C THR A 11 -12.77 -17.32 -0.06
N VAL A 12 -12.28 -16.51 0.88
CA VAL A 12 -10.85 -16.24 1.10
C VAL A 12 -10.45 -16.70 2.50
N VAL A 13 -9.41 -17.52 2.61
CA VAL A 13 -8.75 -17.83 3.89
C VAL A 13 -7.46 -17.01 3.96
N GLU A 14 -7.38 -16.11 4.92
CA GLU A 14 -6.31 -15.13 5.06
C GLU A 14 -5.40 -15.45 6.24
N PHE A 15 -4.11 -15.67 5.97
CA PHE A 15 -3.04 -15.81 6.97
C PHE A 15 -2.17 -14.54 6.98
N GLY A 16 -2.80 -13.39 6.94
CA GLY A 16 -2.14 -12.10 6.79
C GLY A 16 -1.88 -11.39 8.10
N HIS A 17 -0.68 -10.81 8.24
CA HIS A 17 -0.31 -9.95 9.36
C HIS A 17 0.03 -8.55 8.86
N PHE A 18 -0.19 -7.54 9.70
CA PHE A 18 0.13 -6.13 9.52
C PHE A 18 -0.63 -5.47 8.35
N ILE A 19 -0.05 -5.38 7.14
CA ILE A 19 -0.54 -4.46 6.11
C ILE A 19 -0.84 -5.14 4.77
N ALA A 20 0.17 -5.68 4.08
CA ALA A 20 0.06 -6.05 2.68
C ALA A 20 -1.07 -7.05 2.40
N VAL A 21 -1.08 -8.18 3.09
CA VAL A 21 -2.14 -9.19 2.94
C VAL A 21 -3.45 -8.74 3.58
N PRO A 22 -3.47 -8.19 4.82
CA PRO A 22 -4.72 -7.72 5.40
C PRO A 22 -5.45 -6.66 4.56
N TRP A 23 -4.74 -5.71 3.97
CA TRP A 23 -5.39 -4.71 3.12
C TRP A 23 -5.91 -5.33 1.81
N ALA A 24 -5.17 -6.25 1.18
CA ALA A 24 -5.66 -6.97 0.01
C ALA A 24 -6.92 -7.78 0.33
N GLY A 25 -6.94 -8.50 1.46
CA GLY A 25 -8.12 -9.22 1.95
C GLY A 25 -9.32 -8.31 2.21
N GLN A 26 -9.09 -7.10 2.77
CA GLN A 26 -10.16 -6.12 2.95
C GLN A 26 -10.72 -5.63 1.61
N VAL A 27 -9.87 -5.37 0.60
CA VAL A 27 -10.35 -4.97 -0.74
C VAL A 27 -11.23 -6.08 -1.34
N LEU A 28 -10.86 -7.35 -1.18
CA LEU A 28 -11.70 -8.46 -1.62
C LEU A 28 -13.02 -8.55 -0.82
N ALA A 29 -12.99 -8.30 0.49
CA ALA A 29 -14.19 -8.25 1.33
C ALA A 29 -15.12 -7.09 0.92
N ASP A 30 -14.58 -5.91 0.65
CA ASP A 30 -15.34 -4.77 0.13
C ASP A 30 -15.98 -5.10 -1.25
N GLY A 31 -15.35 -5.97 -2.03
CA GLY A 31 -15.90 -6.52 -3.28
C GLY A 31 -16.87 -7.70 -3.11
N GLY A 32 -17.20 -8.08 -1.87
CA GLY A 32 -18.20 -9.10 -1.55
C GLY A 32 -17.66 -10.50 -1.24
N ALA A 33 -16.35 -10.69 -1.16
CA ALA A 33 -15.78 -11.96 -0.75
C ALA A 33 -16.05 -12.27 0.74
N HIS A 34 -16.27 -13.54 1.06
CA HIS A 34 -16.29 -14.05 2.43
C HIS A 34 -14.87 -14.29 2.91
N VAL A 35 -14.30 -13.38 3.69
CA VAL A 35 -12.90 -13.43 4.13
C VAL A 35 -12.81 -13.93 5.56
N ILE A 36 -12.20 -15.11 5.76
CA ILE A 36 -11.91 -15.71 7.06
C ILE A 36 -10.42 -15.45 7.37
N LYS A 37 -10.18 -14.60 8.36
CA LYS A 37 -8.84 -14.28 8.84
C LYS A 37 -8.43 -15.22 9.94
N ILE A 38 -7.37 -15.96 9.72
CA ILE A 38 -6.74 -16.81 10.74
C ILE A 38 -5.83 -15.92 11.60
N GLU A 39 -6.06 -15.92 12.90
CA GLU A 39 -5.25 -15.15 13.85
C GLU A 39 -4.60 -16.10 14.88
N PRO A 40 -3.44 -15.75 15.45
CA PRO A 40 -2.94 -16.41 16.67
C PRO A 40 -3.95 -16.34 17.82
N LEU A 41 -3.84 -17.23 18.80
CA LEU A 41 -4.76 -17.24 19.97
C LEU A 41 -4.71 -15.96 20.79
N GLU A 42 -3.61 -15.23 20.72
CA GLU A 42 -3.41 -13.90 21.32
C GLU A 42 -3.88 -12.75 20.42
N GLY A 43 -4.33 -13.03 19.21
CA GLY A 43 -4.70 -12.05 18.19
C GLY A 43 -3.55 -11.64 17.28
N GLU A 44 -3.89 -11.07 16.14
CA GLU A 44 -2.91 -10.55 15.18
C GLU A 44 -2.13 -9.37 15.79
N PRO A 45 -0.79 -9.30 15.58
CA PRO A 45 0.07 -8.27 16.18
C PRO A 45 -0.41 -6.82 15.99
N SER A 46 -1.08 -6.50 14.88
CA SER A 46 -1.58 -5.13 14.66
C SER A 46 -2.69 -4.72 15.61
N ARG A 47 -3.42 -5.67 16.26
CA ARG A 47 -4.40 -5.36 17.31
C ARG A 47 -3.75 -4.70 18.53
N HIS A 48 -2.46 -4.99 18.77
CA HIS A 48 -1.72 -4.57 19.96
C HIS A 48 -0.86 -3.31 19.72
N ILE A 49 -0.82 -2.76 18.49
CA ILE A 49 -0.08 -1.53 18.19
C ILE A 49 -0.93 -0.32 18.60
N ALA A 50 -0.50 0.40 19.64
CA ALA A 50 -1.20 1.55 20.21
C ALA A 50 -2.71 1.26 20.41
N PRO A 51 -3.05 0.31 21.31
CA PRO A 51 -4.42 -0.19 21.47
C PRO A 51 -5.39 0.91 21.88
N LEU A 52 -6.61 0.83 21.33
CA LEU A 52 -7.72 1.72 21.67
C LEU A 52 -8.65 1.14 22.74
N GLY A 53 -8.44 -0.11 23.14
CA GLY A 53 -9.31 -0.90 24.00
C GLY A 53 -10.17 -1.90 23.21
N GLY A 54 -10.76 -2.88 23.88
CA GLY A 54 -11.64 -3.87 23.26
C GLY A 54 -11.00 -4.76 22.19
N GLY A 55 -9.68 -4.96 22.22
CA GLY A 55 -8.95 -5.73 21.19
C GLY A 55 -8.80 -4.99 19.85
N GLU A 56 -8.92 -3.67 19.85
CA GLU A 56 -8.85 -2.85 18.65
C GLU A 56 -7.66 -1.89 18.65
N SER A 57 -7.16 -1.58 17.47
CA SER A 57 -6.20 -0.52 17.22
C SER A 57 -6.51 0.19 15.89
N ARG A 58 -5.99 1.40 15.69
CA ARG A 58 -6.10 2.07 14.36
C ARG A 58 -5.48 1.23 13.24
N HIS A 59 -4.40 0.51 13.54
CA HIS A 59 -3.74 -0.37 12.58
C HIS A 59 -4.60 -1.55 12.16
N PHE A 60 -5.41 -2.09 13.07
CA PHE A 60 -6.32 -3.19 12.76
C PHE A 60 -7.60 -2.68 12.06
N LEU A 61 -8.19 -1.59 12.55
CA LEU A 61 -9.43 -1.00 12.02
C LEU A 61 -9.36 -0.67 10.53
N ILE A 62 -8.24 -0.10 10.08
CA ILE A 62 -8.11 0.38 8.69
C ILE A 62 -7.96 -0.75 7.66
N ARG A 63 -7.74 -2.00 8.08
CA ARG A 63 -7.37 -3.11 7.17
C ARG A 63 -8.18 -4.39 7.35
N ASN A 64 -9.15 -4.42 8.28
CA ASN A 64 -9.80 -5.68 8.62
C ASN A 64 -11.34 -5.61 8.68
N ARG A 65 -11.96 -4.51 8.21
CA ARG A 65 -13.44 -4.48 8.11
C ARG A 65 -13.93 -5.54 7.13
N GLY A 66 -15.13 -6.02 7.34
CA GLY A 66 -15.78 -6.97 6.44
C GLY A 66 -15.24 -8.40 6.51
N LYS A 67 -14.34 -8.68 7.44
CA LYS A 67 -13.76 -10.01 7.64
C LYS A 67 -14.40 -10.73 8.82
N HIS A 68 -14.15 -12.04 8.90
CA HIS A 68 -14.47 -12.93 10.00
C HIS A 68 -13.19 -13.44 10.66
N ALA A 69 -13.09 -13.43 11.98
CA ALA A 69 -11.87 -13.80 12.71
C ALA A 69 -11.97 -15.22 13.29
N LEU A 70 -10.97 -16.04 12.95
CA LEU A 70 -10.78 -17.37 13.53
C LEU A 70 -9.43 -17.43 14.25
N PRO A 71 -9.41 -17.24 15.59
CA PRO A 71 -8.22 -17.53 16.40
C PRO A 71 -7.93 -19.03 16.37
N LEU A 72 -6.74 -19.41 15.88
CA LEU A 72 -6.32 -20.78 15.67
C LEU A 72 -4.84 -20.96 16.04
N ASP A 73 -4.54 -21.86 16.97
CA ASP A 73 -3.17 -22.31 17.20
C ASP A 73 -2.73 -23.24 16.05
N LEU A 74 -1.95 -22.72 15.14
CA LEU A 74 -1.42 -23.47 13.98
C LEU A 74 -0.45 -24.61 14.37
N ARG A 75 -0.01 -24.69 15.63
CA ARG A 75 0.83 -25.76 16.16
C ARG A 75 0.00 -26.88 16.81
N HIS A 76 -1.28 -26.62 17.08
CA HIS A 76 -2.16 -27.61 17.69
C HIS A 76 -2.35 -28.83 16.77
N PRO A 77 -2.38 -30.07 17.29
CA PRO A 77 -2.59 -31.27 16.46
C PRO A 77 -3.82 -31.20 15.56
N ASP A 78 -4.92 -30.64 16.07
CA ASP A 78 -6.18 -30.49 15.32
C ASP A 78 -6.15 -29.36 14.27
N ALA A 79 -5.14 -28.50 14.25
CA ALA A 79 -5.07 -27.37 13.31
C ALA A 79 -5.12 -27.84 11.86
N ARG A 80 -4.48 -28.96 11.54
CA ARG A 80 -4.47 -29.51 10.19
C ARG A 80 -5.86 -29.92 9.72
N GLU A 81 -6.66 -30.52 10.60
CA GLU A 81 -8.06 -30.88 10.30
C GLU A 81 -8.89 -29.62 9.99
N ILE A 82 -8.74 -28.57 10.79
CA ILE A 82 -9.44 -27.29 10.60
C ILE A 82 -9.00 -26.65 9.29
N LEU A 83 -7.69 -26.59 9.01
CA LEU A 83 -7.17 -26.00 7.78
C LEU A 83 -7.67 -26.73 6.53
N GLU A 84 -7.66 -28.06 6.51
CA GLU A 84 -8.17 -28.83 5.37
C GLU A 84 -9.68 -28.58 5.13
N ALA A 85 -10.47 -28.51 6.20
CA ALA A 85 -11.89 -28.22 6.10
C ALA A 85 -12.16 -26.81 5.53
N LEU A 86 -11.35 -25.82 5.91
CA LEU A 86 -11.42 -24.46 5.37
C LEU A 86 -10.97 -24.44 3.88
N LEU A 87 -9.84 -25.08 3.55
CA LEU A 87 -9.30 -25.12 2.19
C LEU A 87 -10.24 -25.81 1.21
N ALA A 88 -10.96 -26.84 1.65
CA ALA A 88 -11.94 -27.54 0.82
C ALA A 88 -13.11 -26.63 0.35
N ARG A 89 -13.33 -25.50 1.02
CA ARG A 89 -14.39 -24.52 0.72
C ARG A 89 -13.86 -23.19 0.24
N ALA A 90 -12.54 -23.00 0.30
CA ALA A 90 -11.89 -21.75 -0.10
C ALA A 90 -11.70 -21.67 -1.64
N ASP A 91 -11.82 -20.49 -2.15
CA ASP A 91 -11.43 -20.11 -3.50
C ASP A 91 -10.03 -19.51 -3.55
N VAL A 92 -9.63 -18.84 -2.47
CA VAL A 92 -8.37 -18.11 -2.36
C VAL A 92 -7.75 -18.35 -0.99
N VAL A 93 -6.44 -18.55 -0.97
CA VAL A 93 -5.60 -18.43 0.23
C VAL A 93 -4.69 -17.23 0.07
N LEU A 94 -4.63 -16.37 1.08
CA LEU A 94 -3.72 -15.23 1.13
C LEU A 94 -2.73 -15.40 2.27
N THR A 95 -1.43 -15.16 2.01
CA THR A 95 -0.42 -15.28 3.05
C THR A 95 0.74 -14.29 2.85
N ASN A 96 1.30 -13.80 3.96
CA ASN A 96 2.61 -13.17 4.05
C ASN A 96 3.44 -13.79 5.18
N MET A 97 3.27 -15.08 5.39
CA MET A 97 4.04 -15.83 6.35
C MET A 97 5.54 -15.76 6.07
N ARG A 98 6.34 -15.87 7.13
CA ARG A 98 7.80 -16.03 6.97
C ARG A 98 8.12 -17.22 6.06
N PRO A 99 9.21 -17.13 5.30
CA PRO A 99 9.63 -18.24 4.45
C PRO A 99 9.72 -19.57 5.23
N GLY A 100 9.25 -20.65 4.62
CA GLY A 100 9.21 -21.98 5.19
C GLY A 100 7.95 -22.31 6.00
N LEU A 101 7.33 -21.36 6.69
CA LEU A 101 6.14 -21.64 7.52
C LEU A 101 4.94 -22.09 6.67
N ALA A 102 4.71 -21.50 5.53
CA ALA A 102 3.66 -21.94 4.62
C ALA A 102 3.88 -23.40 4.16
N ALA A 103 5.14 -23.80 3.91
CA ALA A 103 5.52 -25.17 3.56
C ALA A 103 5.25 -26.14 4.73
N GLU A 104 5.62 -25.77 5.96
CA GLU A 104 5.39 -26.56 7.18
C GLU A 104 3.89 -26.82 7.39
N LEU A 105 3.05 -25.83 7.09
CA LEU A 105 1.58 -25.94 7.22
C LEU A 105 0.91 -26.58 6.00
N GLY A 106 1.65 -26.93 4.95
CA GLY A 106 1.09 -27.52 3.72
C GLY A 106 0.29 -26.55 2.89
N LEU A 107 0.57 -25.23 2.97
CA LEU A 107 -0.14 -24.14 2.31
C LEU A 107 0.54 -23.60 1.05
N GLU A 108 1.73 -24.12 0.68
CA GLU A 108 2.34 -23.74 -0.59
C GLU A 108 1.54 -24.26 -1.77
N TYR A 109 1.54 -23.50 -2.86
CA TYR A 109 0.76 -23.82 -4.06
C TYR A 109 0.97 -25.26 -4.55
N GLU A 110 2.21 -25.74 -4.60
CA GLU A 110 2.54 -27.09 -5.07
C GLU A 110 2.02 -28.20 -4.13
N GLN A 111 1.81 -27.87 -2.85
CA GLN A 111 1.25 -28.79 -1.85
C GLN A 111 -0.28 -28.79 -1.86
N VAL A 112 -0.92 -27.64 -2.09
CA VAL A 112 -2.40 -27.54 -2.08
C VAL A 112 -3.02 -27.91 -3.42
N ARG A 113 -2.35 -27.63 -4.55
CA ARG A 113 -2.86 -27.85 -5.91
C ARG A 113 -3.36 -29.29 -6.19
N PRO A 114 -2.67 -30.35 -5.75
CA PRO A 114 -3.16 -31.73 -6.02
C PRO A 114 -4.50 -32.02 -5.34
N ARG A 115 -4.77 -31.41 -4.19
CA ARG A 115 -5.98 -31.61 -3.38
C ARG A 115 -7.08 -30.60 -3.73
N HIS A 116 -6.69 -29.37 -4.08
CA HIS A 116 -7.56 -28.24 -4.35
C HIS A 116 -7.18 -27.55 -5.67
N PRO A 117 -7.42 -28.18 -6.85
CA PRO A 117 -6.89 -27.71 -8.14
C PRO A 117 -7.49 -26.39 -8.62
N ARG A 118 -8.59 -25.92 -8.02
CA ARG A 118 -9.23 -24.64 -8.31
C ARG A 118 -8.77 -23.52 -7.39
N LEU A 119 -8.04 -23.82 -6.32
CA LEU A 119 -7.61 -22.86 -5.32
C LEU A 119 -6.59 -21.87 -5.90
N VAL A 120 -6.77 -20.59 -5.64
CA VAL A 120 -5.80 -19.53 -5.92
C VAL A 120 -4.99 -19.28 -4.65
N VAL A 121 -3.66 -19.35 -4.75
CA VAL A 121 -2.75 -19.07 -3.63
C VAL A 121 -2.03 -17.76 -3.90
N GLY A 122 -2.35 -16.73 -3.12
CA GLY A 122 -1.74 -15.41 -3.16
C GLY A 122 -0.72 -15.22 -2.04
N ASN A 123 0.50 -14.86 -2.42
CA ASN A 123 1.60 -14.72 -1.45
C ASN A 123 2.34 -13.39 -1.62
N VAL A 124 2.66 -12.74 -0.49
CA VAL A 124 3.54 -11.57 -0.42
C VAL A 124 4.78 -11.93 0.38
N THR A 125 5.94 -11.80 -0.23
CA THR A 125 7.24 -11.94 0.46
C THR A 125 7.94 -10.60 0.58
N ALA A 126 8.97 -10.50 1.42
CA ALA A 126 9.74 -9.27 1.50
C ALA A 126 10.57 -9.02 0.22
N PHE A 127 11.31 -10.03 -0.24
CA PHE A 127 12.33 -9.88 -1.29
C PHE A 127 12.07 -10.70 -2.55
N GLY A 128 10.98 -11.45 -2.62
CA GLY A 128 10.68 -12.39 -3.69
C GLY A 128 10.98 -13.84 -3.30
N ALA A 129 10.41 -14.78 -4.06
CA ALA A 129 10.51 -16.22 -3.77
C ALA A 129 11.84 -16.84 -4.19
N ARG A 130 12.75 -16.11 -4.85
CA ARG A 130 14.03 -16.60 -5.38
C ARG A 130 15.16 -15.62 -5.09
N GLY A 131 16.38 -16.13 -5.11
CA GLY A 131 17.59 -15.33 -4.92
C GLY A 131 18.14 -15.40 -3.50
N PRO A 132 19.27 -14.70 -3.25
CA PRO A 132 19.99 -14.82 -1.98
C PRO A 132 19.21 -14.34 -0.76
N ASP A 133 18.29 -13.38 -0.96
CA ASP A 133 17.52 -12.78 0.10
C ASP A 133 16.13 -13.44 0.31
N ALA A 134 15.79 -14.50 -0.46
CA ALA A 134 14.45 -15.10 -0.45
C ALA A 134 14.01 -15.63 0.93
N ALA A 135 14.96 -16.09 1.74
CA ALA A 135 14.69 -16.59 3.09
C ALA A 135 14.74 -15.51 4.19
N LEU A 136 15.07 -14.27 3.84
CA LEU A 136 15.20 -13.21 4.82
C LEU A 136 13.85 -12.63 5.20
N ALA A 137 13.71 -12.30 6.48
CA ALA A 137 12.59 -11.50 6.97
C ALA A 137 12.75 -10.04 6.53
N GLY A 138 11.63 -9.38 6.23
CA GLY A 138 11.64 -7.97 5.90
C GLY A 138 10.26 -7.34 6.14
N MET A 139 10.29 -6.06 6.43
CA MET A 139 9.13 -5.20 6.58
C MET A 139 9.31 -3.98 5.68
N ASP A 140 8.27 -3.19 5.48
CA ASP A 140 8.25 -2.03 4.59
C ASP A 140 9.49 -1.14 4.69
N LEU A 141 9.84 -0.69 5.90
CA LEU A 141 11.00 0.19 6.13
C LEU A 141 12.32 -0.45 5.66
N VAL A 142 12.52 -1.73 5.96
CA VAL A 142 13.72 -2.49 5.56
C VAL A 142 13.81 -2.58 4.03
N VAL A 143 12.67 -2.84 3.40
CA VAL A 143 12.59 -2.97 1.94
C VAL A 143 12.72 -1.62 1.25
N GLN A 144 12.15 -0.54 1.78
CA GLN A 144 12.39 0.81 1.27
C GLN A 144 13.89 1.18 1.30
N GLY A 145 14.59 0.81 2.37
CA GLY A 145 16.05 0.93 2.44
C GLY A 145 16.77 0.08 1.40
N ARG A 146 16.43 -1.20 1.31
CA ARG A 146 17.08 -2.19 0.40
C ARG A 146 16.87 -1.87 -1.07
N SER A 147 15.72 -1.30 -1.43
CA SER A 147 15.37 -0.93 -2.81
C SER A 147 15.95 0.41 -3.27
N GLY A 148 16.39 1.26 -2.35
CA GLY A 148 16.76 2.65 -2.63
C GLY A 148 15.56 3.63 -2.63
N LEU A 149 14.32 3.15 -2.48
CA LEU A 149 13.12 4.00 -2.43
C LEU A 149 13.22 5.04 -1.30
N MET A 150 13.78 4.67 -0.17
CA MET A 150 13.99 5.58 0.97
C MET A 150 14.86 6.79 0.60
N VAL A 151 15.89 6.58 -0.22
CA VAL A 151 16.78 7.67 -0.69
C VAL A 151 16.05 8.59 -1.68
N THR A 152 15.27 8.00 -2.57
CA THR A 152 14.55 8.76 -3.62
C THR A 152 13.33 9.48 -3.07
N GLY A 153 12.78 9.07 -1.94
CA GLY A 153 11.70 9.75 -1.22
C GLY A 153 12.08 11.11 -0.62
N GLY A 154 13.38 11.42 -0.55
CA GLY A 154 13.90 12.74 -0.20
C GLY A 154 13.75 13.15 1.28
N ARG A 155 13.19 12.27 2.15
CA ARG A 155 13.08 12.57 3.58
C ARG A 155 14.38 12.26 4.31
N VAL A 156 14.79 13.19 5.17
CA VAL A 156 15.99 13.05 6.01
C VAL A 156 15.63 13.35 7.45
N LYS A 157 16.07 12.49 8.37
CA LYS A 157 15.98 12.69 9.81
C LYS A 157 17.34 12.33 10.42
N ASP A 158 17.86 13.20 11.27
CA ASP A 158 19.16 13.03 11.94
C ASP A 158 20.31 12.72 10.95
N GLY A 159 20.28 13.37 9.77
CA GLY A 159 21.29 13.17 8.71
C GLY A 159 21.17 11.89 7.90
N LEU A 160 20.15 11.04 8.15
CA LEU A 160 19.93 9.79 7.47
C LEU A 160 18.60 9.79 6.69
N PRO A 161 18.54 9.09 5.55
CA PRO A 161 17.27 8.89 4.85
C PRO A 161 16.28 8.15 5.74
N THR A 162 15.02 8.55 5.68
CA THR A 162 13.93 7.91 6.42
C THR A 162 12.67 7.78 5.58
N THR A 163 11.78 6.89 6.00
CA THR A 163 10.47 6.75 5.37
C THR A 163 9.52 7.87 5.84
N GLY A 164 8.40 8.03 5.13
CA GLY A 164 7.23 8.67 5.68
C GLY A 164 6.52 7.76 6.70
N GLU A 165 5.44 8.26 7.28
CA GLU A 165 4.58 7.45 8.16
C GLU A 165 3.83 6.34 7.40
N SER A 166 3.58 6.55 6.09
CA SER A 166 2.86 5.58 5.26
C SER A 166 3.78 4.48 4.76
N PRO A 167 3.45 3.20 5.00
CA PRO A 167 4.21 2.04 4.51
C PRO A 167 3.86 1.77 3.04
N ILE A 168 4.45 2.55 2.15
CA ILE A 168 4.05 2.62 0.73
C ILE A 168 4.36 1.35 -0.07
N ALA A 169 5.42 0.62 0.28
CA ALA A 169 5.73 -0.65 -0.36
C ALA A 169 4.71 -1.74 0.02
N ASP A 170 4.25 -1.76 1.27
CA ASP A 170 3.18 -2.66 1.72
C ASP A 170 1.87 -2.42 0.98
N TYR A 171 1.41 -1.16 0.90
CA TYR A 171 0.16 -0.83 0.20
C TYR A 171 0.24 -1.11 -1.30
N MET A 172 1.38 -0.83 -1.94
CA MET A 172 1.56 -1.18 -3.34
C MET A 172 1.58 -2.70 -3.54
N ALA A 173 2.26 -3.46 -2.67
CA ALA A 173 2.25 -4.92 -2.73
C ALA A 173 0.83 -5.48 -2.52
N ALA A 174 0.05 -4.89 -1.61
CA ALA A 174 -1.34 -5.27 -1.38
C ALA A 174 -2.22 -5.05 -2.61
N ALA A 175 -2.08 -3.89 -3.29
CA ALA A 175 -2.79 -3.60 -4.53
C ALA A 175 -2.43 -4.59 -5.64
N LEU A 176 -1.13 -4.91 -5.79
CA LEU A 176 -0.65 -5.90 -6.76
C LEU A 176 -1.16 -7.31 -6.43
N LEU A 177 -1.21 -7.68 -5.14
CA LEU A 177 -1.79 -8.95 -4.71
C LEU A 177 -3.27 -9.04 -5.04
N ALA A 178 -4.06 -8.03 -4.69
CA ALA A 178 -5.51 -8.00 -4.97
C ALA A 178 -5.78 -8.09 -6.50
N PHE A 179 -5.04 -7.32 -7.31
CA PHE A 179 -5.12 -7.38 -8.76
C PHE A 179 -4.73 -8.77 -9.31
N GLY A 180 -3.63 -9.34 -8.81
CA GLY A 180 -3.17 -10.67 -9.20
C GLY A 180 -4.19 -11.76 -8.87
N VAL A 181 -4.79 -11.70 -7.68
CA VAL A 181 -5.86 -12.63 -7.25
C VAL A 181 -7.09 -12.50 -8.14
N ALA A 182 -7.57 -11.27 -8.40
CA ALA A 182 -8.69 -11.03 -9.31
C ALA A 182 -8.40 -11.60 -10.71
N SER A 183 -7.20 -11.39 -11.23
CA SER A 183 -6.74 -11.92 -12.52
C SER A 183 -6.70 -13.46 -12.53
N ALA A 184 -6.25 -14.07 -11.43
CA ALA A 184 -6.21 -15.53 -11.29
C ALA A 184 -7.61 -16.13 -11.18
N LEU A 185 -8.53 -15.49 -10.47
CA LEU A 185 -9.94 -15.87 -10.41
C LEU A 185 -10.59 -15.78 -11.79
N TYR A 186 -10.40 -14.66 -12.50
CA TYR A 186 -10.91 -14.51 -13.87
C TYR A 186 -10.35 -15.58 -14.82
N ARG A 187 -9.06 -15.91 -14.73
CA ARG A 187 -8.48 -17.03 -15.50
C ARG A 187 -9.10 -18.36 -15.11
N ARG A 188 -9.36 -18.59 -13.81
CA ARG A 188 -9.97 -19.81 -13.30
C ARG A 188 -11.35 -20.07 -13.91
N GLU A 189 -12.18 -19.05 -14.07
CA GLU A 189 -13.51 -19.20 -14.70
C GLU A 189 -13.41 -19.70 -16.15
N ARG A 190 -12.33 -19.38 -16.84
CA ARG A 190 -12.09 -19.80 -18.23
C ARG A 190 -11.40 -21.16 -18.34
N THR A 191 -10.59 -21.54 -17.36
CA THR A 191 -9.71 -22.74 -17.44
C THR A 191 -10.09 -23.85 -16.48
N GLY A 192 -10.96 -23.57 -15.52
CA GLY A 192 -11.30 -24.47 -14.41
C GLY A 192 -10.18 -24.64 -13.37
N ARG A 193 -9.02 -23.96 -13.53
CA ARG A 193 -7.85 -24.15 -12.69
C ARG A 193 -7.50 -22.89 -11.92
N GLY A 194 -7.21 -23.06 -10.63
CA GLY A 194 -6.62 -22.04 -9.77
C GLY A 194 -5.22 -21.64 -10.21
N GLY A 195 -4.45 -21.06 -9.32
CA GLY A 195 -3.10 -20.63 -9.66
C GLY A 195 -2.34 -20.01 -8.50
N ARG A 196 -1.07 -19.77 -8.73
CA ARG A 196 -0.18 -19.08 -7.83
C ARG A 196 -0.08 -17.61 -8.24
N VAL A 197 -0.16 -16.73 -7.26
CA VAL A 197 0.03 -15.28 -7.38
C VAL A 197 1.12 -14.89 -6.38
N ASP A 198 2.26 -14.47 -6.86
CA ASP A 198 3.37 -13.99 -6.02
C ASP A 198 3.64 -12.53 -6.31
N THR A 199 3.82 -11.77 -5.25
CA THR A 199 4.42 -10.44 -5.29
C THR A 199 5.39 -10.27 -4.12
N SER A 200 6.08 -9.15 -4.07
CA SER A 200 6.98 -8.85 -2.96
C SER A 200 7.00 -7.35 -2.66
N LEU A 201 7.36 -7.02 -1.42
CA LEU A 201 7.57 -5.63 -1.04
C LEU A 201 8.70 -5.00 -1.87
N LEU A 202 9.75 -5.77 -2.20
CA LEU A 202 10.85 -5.30 -3.05
C LEU A 202 10.37 -4.94 -4.46
N LEU A 203 9.57 -5.81 -5.11
CA LEU A 203 9.02 -5.53 -6.44
C LEU A 203 8.12 -4.28 -6.40
N ALA A 204 7.28 -4.17 -5.38
CA ALA A 204 6.42 -3.01 -5.16
C ALA A 204 7.23 -1.72 -4.98
N ALA A 205 8.27 -1.75 -4.15
CA ALA A 205 9.16 -0.62 -3.94
C ALA A 205 9.96 -0.23 -5.19
N LEU A 206 10.36 -1.18 -6.02
CA LEU A 206 11.02 -0.91 -7.31
C LEU A 206 10.04 -0.27 -8.31
N ALA A 207 8.80 -0.76 -8.38
CA ALA A 207 7.77 -0.20 -9.27
C ALA A 207 7.44 1.28 -8.93
N LEU A 208 7.51 1.65 -7.66
CA LEU A 208 7.28 3.04 -7.19
C LEU A 208 8.40 4.02 -7.58
N GLN A 209 9.58 3.55 -7.98
CA GLN A 209 10.72 4.42 -8.31
C GLN A 209 10.71 4.95 -9.75
N ASN A 210 9.68 4.62 -10.53
CA ASN A 210 9.44 5.17 -11.86
C ASN A 210 10.68 5.03 -12.78
N ASN A 211 11.07 6.12 -13.46
CA ASN A 211 12.16 6.18 -14.44
C ASN A 211 13.56 5.91 -13.86
N LEU A 212 13.72 5.94 -12.56
CA LEU A 212 15.00 5.58 -11.89
C LEU A 212 15.35 4.09 -12.05
N MET A 213 14.35 3.25 -12.32
CA MET A 213 14.56 1.82 -12.57
C MET A 213 14.78 1.49 -14.06
N VAL A 214 14.92 2.50 -14.91
CA VAL A 214 15.30 2.33 -16.31
C VAL A 214 16.80 2.60 -16.46
N ARG A 215 17.52 1.67 -17.04
CA ARG A 215 18.95 1.82 -17.39
C ARG A 215 19.14 1.61 -18.89
N VAL A 216 19.64 2.61 -19.53
CA VAL A 216 20.08 2.55 -20.94
C VAL A 216 21.58 2.29 -20.93
N GLU A 217 22.01 1.09 -21.25
CA GLU A 217 23.39 0.64 -21.01
C GLU A 217 24.44 1.54 -21.71
N ALA A 218 24.17 1.97 -22.93
CA ALA A 218 25.06 2.84 -23.69
C ALA A 218 25.25 4.24 -23.05
N LEU A 219 24.23 4.74 -22.33
CA LEU A 219 24.25 6.07 -21.73
C LEU A 219 24.64 6.02 -20.24
N ASP A 220 24.07 5.08 -19.53
CA ASP A 220 24.17 4.98 -18.06
C ASP A 220 25.29 4.06 -17.59
N GLY A 221 25.66 3.07 -18.40
CA GLY A 221 26.64 2.04 -18.05
C GLY A 221 27.96 2.61 -17.53
N PRO A 222 28.67 3.47 -18.31
CA PRO A 222 29.95 4.06 -17.88
C PRO A 222 29.81 4.91 -16.61
N ARG A 223 28.77 5.75 -16.55
CA ARG A 223 28.49 6.62 -15.40
C ARG A 223 28.21 5.83 -14.12
N HIS A 224 27.39 4.79 -14.22
CA HIS A 224 27.08 3.91 -13.09
C HIS A 224 28.29 3.06 -12.67
N ALA A 225 29.14 2.63 -13.61
CA ALA A 225 30.36 1.90 -13.28
C ALA A 225 31.34 2.79 -12.49
N ALA A 226 31.60 4.01 -12.97
CA ALA A 226 32.45 4.98 -12.30
C ALA A 226 31.93 5.34 -10.90
N PHE A 227 30.61 5.51 -10.77
CA PHE A 227 30.01 5.78 -9.45
C PHE A 227 30.16 4.59 -8.49
N ARG A 228 29.93 3.35 -8.94
CA ARG A 228 30.13 2.16 -8.08
C ARG A 228 31.56 2.02 -7.61
N GLU A 229 32.52 2.27 -8.48
CA GLU A 229 33.95 2.24 -8.12
C GLU A 229 34.28 3.32 -7.07
N TRP A 230 33.81 4.55 -7.29
CA TRP A 230 33.94 5.62 -6.31
C TRP A 230 33.26 5.25 -4.98
N LEU A 231 32.03 4.74 -5.02
CA LEU A 231 31.24 4.37 -3.83
C LEU A 231 31.95 3.31 -2.98
N THR A 232 32.60 2.33 -3.60
CA THR A 232 33.40 1.32 -2.89
C THR A 232 34.54 1.98 -2.11
N ARG A 233 35.29 2.89 -2.75
CA ARG A 233 36.35 3.65 -2.07
C ARG A 233 35.82 4.59 -0.99
N ALA A 234 34.74 5.29 -1.28
CA ALA A 234 34.10 6.22 -0.35
C ALA A 234 33.64 5.52 0.93
N ARG A 235 33.03 4.36 0.80
CA ARG A 235 32.58 3.55 1.95
C ARG A 235 33.76 3.04 2.77
N ALA A 236 34.80 2.55 2.13
CA ALA A 236 36.03 2.12 2.79
C ALA A 236 36.73 3.30 3.51
N GLY A 237 36.66 4.51 2.97
CA GLY A 237 37.20 5.74 3.53
C GLY A 237 36.29 6.44 4.55
N GLY A 238 35.12 5.90 4.89
CA GLY A 238 34.21 6.48 5.88
C GLY A 238 33.53 7.77 5.42
N VAL A 239 33.35 7.96 4.09
CA VAL A 239 32.62 9.13 3.55
C VAL A 239 31.17 9.10 4.04
N PRO A 240 30.64 10.20 4.60
CA PRO A 240 29.28 10.26 5.13
C PRO A 240 28.23 9.86 4.10
N PHE A 241 27.16 9.20 4.55
CA PHE A 241 26.12 8.70 3.67
C PHE A 241 25.42 9.83 2.88
N ALA A 242 25.23 11.00 3.49
CA ALA A 242 24.65 12.17 2.83
C ALA A 242 25.45 12.57 1.57
N GLU A 243 26.79 12.58 1.65
CA GLU A 243 27.67 12.88 0.52
C GLU A 243 27.59 11.78 -0.56
N GLN A 244 27.45 10.51 -0.15
CA GLN A 244 27.23 9.41 -1.09
C GLN A 244 25.92 9.60 -1.88
N VAL A 245 24.85 10.04 -1.23
CA VAL A 245 23.54 10.33 -1.85
C VAL A 245 23.62 11.55 -2.78
N GLU A 246 24.31 12.61 -2.36
CA GLU A 246 24.48 13.81 -3.18
C GLU A 246 25.22 13.52 -4.50
N ARG A 247 26.24 12.66 -4.43
CA ARG A 247 27.06 12.28 -5.59
C ARG A 247 26.41 11.20 -6.49
N MET A 248 25.29 10.63 -6.05
CA MET A 248 24.59 9.60 -6.82
C MET A 248 24.20 10.13 -8.20
N PRO A 249 24.50 9.38 -9.28
CA PRO A 249 24.05 9.74 -10.63
C PRO A 249 22.52 9.85 -10.68
N ARG A 250 22.03 11.02 -11.03
CA ARG A 250 20.61 11.26 -11.24
C ARG A 250 20.33 11.45 -12.71
N ASN A 251 19.14 11.05 -13.15
CA ASN A 251 18.66 11.48 -14.45
C ASN A 251 18.55 13.00 -14.44
N ARG A 252 18.92 13.64 -15.58
CA ARG A 252 18.94 15.10 -15.67
C ARG A 252 17.57 15.66 -15.28
N VAL A 253 17.54 16.39 -14.18
CA VAL A 253 16.35 17.18 -13.82
C VAL A 253 16.28 18.31 -14.86
N VAL A 254 15.15 18.46 -15.52
CA VAL A 254 14.93 19.57 -16.43
C VAL A 254 14.83 20.84 -15.59
N ALA A 255 15.70 21.82 -15.80
CA ALA A 255 15.81 23.04 -14.98
C ALA A 255 14.45 23.75 -14.78
N SER A 256 13.58 23.70 -15.77
CA SER A 256 12.21 24.22 -15.70
C SER A 256 11.33 23.56 -14.63
N GLN A 257 11.64 22.34 -14.19
CA GLN A 257 10.89 21.68 -13.11
C GLN A 257 11.02 22.43 -11.77
N ALA A 258 12.13 23.15 -11.59
CA ALA A 258 12.35 24.00 -10.42
C ALA A 258 11.29 25.12 -10.27
N ILE A 259 10.48 25.35 -11.31
CA ILE A 259 9.37 26.32 -11.28
C ILE A 259 8.03 25.62 -11.46
N TYR A 260 7.93 24.68 -12.42
CA TYR A 260 6.64 24.21 -12.91
C TYR A 260 6.11 22.95 -12.20
N ILE A 261 6.94 22.22 -11.46
CA ILE A 261 6.54 21.01 -10.75
C ILE A 261 7.18 21.04 -9.36
N ARG A 262 6.52 21.74 -8.44
CA ARG A 262 7.02 21.91 -7.06
C ARG A 262 5.98 22.45 -6.11
N THR A 263 6.34 22.57 -4.83
CA THR A 263 5.64 23.33 -3.82
C THR A 263 6.26 24.71 -3.63
N TYR A 264 5.41 25.70 -3.34
CA TYR A 264 5.75 27.08 -3.02
C TYR A 264 5.26 27.44 -1.63
N ALA A 265 6.01 28.23 -0.88
CA ALA A 265 5.49 28.90 0.29
C ALA A 265 4.56 30.02 -0.15
N THR A 266 3.38 30.09 0.46
CA THR A 266 2.41 31.19 0.34
C THR A 266 2.49 32.07 1.58
N LYS A 267 1.67 33.10 1.65
CA LYS A 267 1.61 33.98 2.82
C LYS A 267 1.21 33.25 4.11
N ASP A 268 0.44 32.17 4.01
CA ASP A 268 -0.18 31.46 5.13
C ASP A 268 0.14 29.95 5.22
N ALA A 269 0.56 29.33 4.12
CA ALA A 269 0.80 27.89 4.09
C ALA A 269 1.72 27.48 2.93
N ALA A 270 1.35 26.43 2.16
CA ALA A 270 2.08 25.97 0.99
C ALA A 270 1.13 25.59 -0.15
N LEU A 271 1.59 25.81 -1.38
CA LEU A 271 0.86 25.54 -2.62
C LEU A 271 1.66 24.58 -3.49
N ALA A 272 1.08 23.46 -3.88
CA ALA A 272 1.65 22.53 -4.86
C ALA A 272 1.17 22.92 -6.27
N VAL A 273 2.10 22.94 -7.25
CA VAL A 273 1.84 23.24 -8.65
C VAL A 273 2.46 22.17 -9.53
N ALA A 274 1.74 21.76 -10.61
CA ALA A 274 2.21 20.76 -11.56
C ALA A 274 1.86 21.13 -13.00
N CYS A 275 2.76 21.86 -13.68
CA CYS A 275 2.62 22.32 -15.07
C CYS A 275 3.49 21.48 -16.02
N GLY A 276 3.04 20.28 -16.36
CA GLY A 276 3.80 19.33 -17.18
C GLY A 276 3.90 19.69 -18.67
N SER A 277 3.01 20.53 -19.22
CA SER A 277 2.99 20.89 -20.62
C SER A 277 3.37 22.37 -20.87
N PRO A 278 3.90 22.72 -22.07
CA PRO A 278 4.17 24.12 -22.42
C PRO A 278 2.93 25.03 -22.30
N SER A 279 1.75 24.52 -22.59
CA SER A 279 0.49 25.26 -22.44
C SER A 279 0.21 25.61 -20.98
N LEU A 280 0.32 24.63 -20.07
CA LEU A 280 0.14 24.85 -18.64
C LEU A 280 1.19 25.80 -18.07
N ARG A 281 2.44 25.71 -18.53
CA ARG A 281 3.50 26.64 -18.11
C ARG A 281 3.19 28.07 -18.48
N ARG A 282 2.72 28.33 -19.72
CA ARG A 282 2.30 29.68 -20.15
C ARG A 282 1.13 30.19 -19.30
N LYS A 283 0.13 29.36 -19.02
CA LYS A 283 -1.02 29.73 -18.17
C LYS A 283 -0.59 30.07 -16.75
N PHE A 284 0.30 29.26 -16.17
CA PHE A 284 0.87 29.51 -14.86
C PHE A 284 1.61 30.84 -14.80
N MET A 285 2.53 31.07 -15.76
CA MET A 285 3.29 32.32 -15.82
C MET A 285 2.40 33.54 -15.95
N ALA A 286 1.37 33.47 -16.79
CA ALA A 286 0.39 34.56 -16.93
C ALA A 286 -0.39 34.80 -15.62
N ALA A 287 -0.80 33.74 -14.92
CA ALA A 287 -1.53 33.84 -13.67
C ALA A 287 -0.69 34.46 -12.53
N VAL A 288 0.61 34.16 -12.47
CA VAL A 288 1.54 34.73 -11.49
C VAL A 288 2.15 36.07 -11.92
N GLY A 289 1.82 36.55 -13.13
CA GLY A 289 2.28 37.86 -13.62
C GLY A 289 3.76 37.88 -14.04
N HIS A 290 4.30 36.76 -14.47
CA HIS A 290 5.67 36.63 -14.95
C HIS A 290 5.73 36.10 -16.38
N GLU A 291 6.91 36.21 -16.99
CA GLU A 291 7.18 35.69 -18.33
C GLU A 291 8.38 34.76 -18.29
N ASP A 292 8.27 33.60 -18.93
CA ASP A 292 9.38 32.68 -19.18
C ASP A 292 9.78 32.75 -20.63
N SER A 293 10.88 33.48 -20.91
CA SER A 293 11.40 33.65 -22.26
C SER A 293 11.86 32.33 -22.90
N ALA A 294 12.26 31.34 -22.07
CA ALA A 294 12.66 30.03 -22.57
C ALA A 294 11.48 29.21 -23.16
N LEU A 295 10.24 29.62 -22.93
CA LEU A 295 9.06 29.06 -23.62
C LEU A 295 8.85 29.58 -25.01
N LYS A 296 9.54 30.68 -25.38
CA LYS A 296 9.46 31.31 -26.70
C LYS A 296 10.68 31.04 -27.57
N ALA A 297 11.87 31.11 -26.96
CA ALA A 297 13.14 30.92 -27.69
C ALA A 297 14.21 30.33 -26.74
N PRO A 298 15.23 29.65 -27.27
CA PRO A 298 16.36 29.19 -26.46
C PRO A 298 17.04 30.35 -25.72
N VAL A 299 17.37 30.11 -24.43
CA VAL A 299 18.14 31.08 -23.61
C VAL A 299 19.59 30.65 -23.53
N ALA A 300 20.50 31.61 -23.41
CA ALA A 300 21.94 31.33 -23.43
C ALA A 300 22.42 30.53 -22.24
N ASP A 301 21.94 30.87 -21.02
CA ASP A 301 22.21 30.15 -19.78
C ASP A 301 20.89 29.72 -19.13
N VAL A 302 20.55 28.44 -19.33
CA VAL A 302 19.30 27.86 -18.87
C VAL A 302 19.23 27.82 -17.34
N ASP A 303 20.34 27.53 -16.68
CA ASP A 303 20.37 27.36 -15.23
C ASP A 303 20.27 28.72 -14.51
N ALA A 304 21.00 29.73 -14.99
CA ALA A 304 20.90 31.09 -14.47
C ALA A 304 19.50 31.69 -14.73
N HIS A 305 18.92 31.47 -15.91
CA HIS A 305 17.56 31.91 -16.25
C HIS A 305 16.53 31.35 -15.27
N TYR A 306 16.51 30.02 -15.07
CA TYR A 306 15.53 29.40 -14.18
C TYR A 306 15.81 29.68 -12.71
N ALA A 307 17.05 29.93 -12.29
CA ALA A 307 17.35 30.36 -10.93
C ALA A 307 16.77 31.76 -10.65
N ALA A 308 16.94 32.72 -11.55
CA ALA A 308 16.39 34.07 -11.42
C ALA A 308 14.85 34.07 -11.45
N LEU A 309 14.26 33.34 -12.42
CA LEU A 309 12.83 33.24 -12.56
C LEU A 309 12.18 32.55 -11.35
N LYS A 310 12.82 31.53 -10.79
CA LYS A 310 12.40 30.86 -9.55
C LYS A 310 12.29 31.86 -8.38
N ALA A 311 13.31 32.66 -8.16
CA ALA A 311 13.30 33.65 -7.07
C ALA A 311 12.17 34.68 -7.23
N ALA A 312 11.94 35.15 -8.46
CA ALA A 312 10.86 36.10 -8.75
C ALA A 312 9.47 35.50 -8.53
N VAL A 313 9.24 34.27 -8.99
CA VAL A 313 7.97 33.56 -8.81
C VAL A 313 7.73 33.22 -7.33
N GLU A 314 8.76 32.78 -6.60
CA GLU A 314 8.67 32.53 -5.15
C GLU A 314 8.24 33.79 -4.40
N ALA A 315 8.85 34.92 -4.66
CA ALA A 315 8.49 36.19 -4.01
C ALA A 315 7.05 36.60 -4.32
N THR A 316 6.60 36.41 -5.55
CA THR A 316 5.22 36.70 -5.95
C THR A 316 4.22 35.79 -5.25
N ILE A 317 4.48 34.48 -5.22
CA ILE A 317 3.56 33.52 -4.61
C ILE A 317 3.49 33.73 -3.08
N ALA A 318 4.59 34.06 -2.44
CA ALA A 318 4.63 34.38 -1.01
C ALA A 318 3.81 35.61 -0.60
N SER A 319 3.43 36.47 -1.55
CA SER A 319 2.69 37.71 -1.28
C SER A 319 1.19 37.52 -1.03
N ARG A 320 0.61 36.37 -1.42
CA ARG A 320 -0.82 36.08 -1.29
C ARG A 320 -1.05 34.77 -0.51
N THR A 321 -2.28 34.61 -0.03
CA THR A 321 -2.71 33.39 0.65
C THR A 321 -2.87 32.21 -0.31
N THR A 322 -2.83 31.01 0.22
CA THR A 322 -3.06 29.76 -0.54
C THR A 322 -4.41 29.78 -1.25
N GLN A 323 -5.45 30.29 -0.58
CA GLN A 323 -6.81 30.36 -1.13
C GLN A 323 -6.90 31.36 -2.29
N GLU A 324 -6.28 32.53 -2.17
CA GLU A 324 -6.23 33.52 -3.27
C GLU A 324 -5.54 32.96 -4.51
N TRP A 325 -4.43 32.21 -4.32
CA TRP A 325 -3.76 31.52 -5.42
C TRP A 325 -4.58 30.38 -6.01
N LYS A 326 -5.25 29.61 -5.16
CA LYS A 326 -6.11 28.51 -5.61
C LYS A 326 -7.20 29.03 -6.56
N VAL A 327 -7.89 30.10 -6.18
CA VAL A 327 -8.92 30.73 -7.04
C VAL A 327 -8.33 31.23 -8.38
N ALA A 328 -7.19 31.93 -8.33
CA ALA A 328 -6.57 32.47 -9.53
C ALA A 328 -6.06 31.37 -10.49
N LEU A 329 -5.45 30.31 -9.96
CA LEU A 329 -4.90 29.22 -10.75
C LEU A 329 -5.99 28.29 -11.31
N ASP A 330 -7.06 28.05 -10.57
CA ASP A 330 -8.23 27.32 -11.07
C ASP A 330 -8.90 28.07 -12.23
N ALA A 331 -9.11 29.39 -12.09
CA ALA A 331 -9.65 30.21 -13.17
C ALA A 331 -8.76 30.20 -14.42
N ALA A 332 -7.43 30.07 -14.26
CA ALA A 332 -6.49 29.92 -15.36
C ALA A 332 -6.41 28.47 -15.93
N GLY A 333 -7.05 27.50 -15.27
CA GLY A 333 -6.97 26.08 -15.60
C GLY A 333 -5.56 25.50 -15.40
N VAL A 334 -4.90 25.91 -14.31
CA VAL A 334 -3.58 25.43 -13.87
C VAL A 334 -3.77 24.43 -12.74
N PRO A 335 -3.23 23.20 -12.86
CA PRO A 335 -3.27 22.23 -11.77
C PRO A 335 -2.49 22.73 -10.55
N ALA A 336 -3.20 23.08 -9.48
CA ALA A 336 -2.63 23.53 -8.23
C ALA A 336 -3.54 23.17 -7.05
N SER A 337 -2.95 22.96 -5.87
CA SER A 337 -3.68 22.70 -4.63
C SER A 337 -2.90 23.21 -3.43
N GLY A 338 -3.58 23.70 -2.40
CA GLY A 338 -2.99 23.84 -1.08
C GLY A 338 -2.47 22.50 -0.57
N VAL A 339 -1.40 22.54 0.21
CA VAL A 339 -0.87 21.35 0.90
C VAL A 339 -1.65 21.20 2.21
N ALA A 340 -2.58 20.25 2.25
CA ALA A 340 -3.42 20.00 3.40
C ALA A 340 -2.70 19.17 4.48
N LEU A 341 -3.07 19.39 5.74
CA LEU A 341 -2.75 18.48 6.83
C LEU A 341 -3.73 17.30 6.83
N PRO A 342 -3.30 16.08 7.20
CA PRO A 342 -4.18 14.90 7.16
C PRO A 342 -5.50 15.06 7.91
N VAL A 343 -5.51 15.82 9.01
CA VAL A 343 -6.73 16.08 9.79
C VAL A 343 -7.76 16.93 9.02
N GLU A 344 -7.31 17.80 8.14
CA GLU A 344 -8.21 18.68 7.36
C GLU A 344 -8.97 17.89 6.29
N ILE A 345 -8.38 16.80 5.79
CA ILE A 345 -8.99 15.98 4.74
C ILE A 345 -10.22 15.21 5.24
N LEU A 346 -10.32 14.94 6.54
CA LEU A 346 -11.47 14.24 7.12
C LEU A 346 -12.77 15.05 6.99
N ASP A 347 -12.67 16.36 6.92
CA ASP A 347 -13.80 17.31 6.83
C ASP A 347 -13.87 17.99 5.44
N ASP A 348 -13.01 17.59 4.50
CA ASP A 348 -12.96 18.16 3.14
C ASP A 348 -14.20 17.71 2.33
N PRO A 349 -14.90 18.63 1.64
CA PRO A 349 -16.08 18.31 0.85
C PRO A 349 -15.81 17.41 -0.36
N GLN A 350 -14.59 17.39 -0.92
CA GLN A 350 -14.28 16.57 -2.09
C GLN A 350 -14.23 15.07 -1.77
N PRO A 351 -13.52 14.61 -0.73
CA PRO A 351 -13.64 13.23 -0.24
C PRO A 351 -15.05 12.85 0.18
N ALA A 352 -15.78 13.76 0.82
CA ALA A 352 -17.16 13.54 1.26
C ALA A 352 -18.10 13.29 0.07
N ALA A 353 -18.02 14.14 -0.97
CA ALA A 353 -18.83 14.01 -2.19
C ALA A 353 -18.56 12.71 -2.96
N ASN A 354 -17.38 12.12 -2.79
CA ASN A 354 -16.97 10.85 -3.42
C ASN A 354 -17.09 9.63 -2.49
N ALA A 355 -17.72 9.77 -1.32
CA ALA A 355 -17.84 8.72 -0.32
C ALA A 355 -16.49 8.02 0.03
N MET A 356 -15.38 8.81 0.00
CA MET A 356 -14.04 8.28 0.27
C MET A 356 -13.83 7.91 1.74
N PHE A 357 -14.68 8.40 2.64
CA PHE A 357 -14.73 8.01 4.03
C PHE A 357 -16.04 7.33 4.36
N GLN A 358 -15.99 6.37 5.27
CA GLN A 358 -17.15 5.64 5.77
C GLN A 358 -17.23 5.79 7.29
N ARG A 359 -18.45 6.01 7.79
CA ARG A 359 -18.73 6.09 9.22
C ARG A 359 -19.61 4.91 9.63
N PHE A 360 -19.25 4.24 10.71
CA PHE A 360 -20.03 3.16 11.30
C PHE A 360 -19.96 3.20 12.83
N GLU A 361 -20.94 2.56 13.47
CA GLU A 361 -20.91 2.34 14.92
C GLU A 361 -20.11 1.09 15.23
N HIS A 362 -18.99 1.27 15.92
CA HIS A 362 -18.16 0.16 16.36
C HIS A 362 -18.65 -0.34 17.73
N ARG A 363 -18.71 -1.65 17.92
CA ARG A 363 -19.26 -2.31 19.12
C ARG A 363 -18.69 -1.82 20.47
N THR A 364 -17.44 -1.36 20.51
CA THR A 364 -16.74 -0.92 21.74
C THR A 364 -16.23 0.51 21.69
N LEU A 365 -16.03 1.09 20.50
CA LEU A 365 -15.43 2.41 20.32
C LEU A 365 -16.44 3.50 19.97
N GLY A 366 -17.72 3.13 19.75
CA GLY A 366 -18.73 4.07 19.26
C GLY A 366 -18.51 4.47 17.81
N PRO A 367 -18.79 5.73 17.42
CA PRO A 367 -18.64 6.18 16.04
C PRO A 367 -17.19 6.17 15.57
N VAL A 368 -16.91 5.49 14.46
CA VAL A 368 -15.58 5.42 13.84
C VAL A 368 -15.69 5.82 12.38
N THR A 369 -14.76 6.67 11.93
CA THR A 369 -14.59 7.03 10.52
C THR A 369 -13.33 6.35 9.98
N VAL A 370 -13.44 5.68 8.85
CA VAL A 370 -12.33 5.02 8.15
C VAL A 370 -12.35 5.34 6.66
N LEU A 371 -11.26 5.07 5.97
CA LEU A 371 -11.22 5.14 4.50
C LEU A 371 -12.25 4.15 3.92
N GLY A 372 -13.03 4.58 2.94
CA GLY A 372 -13.94 3.74 2.16
C GLY A 372 -13.21 2.76 1.24
N PRO A 373 -13.94 1.99 0.43
CA PRO A 373 -13.34 1.13 -0.59
C PRO A 373 -12.50 1.95 -1.57
N PRO A 374 -11.26 1.49 -1.88
CA PRO A 374 -10.36 2.26 -2.75
C PRO A 374 -10.72 2.14 -4.24
N VAL A 375 -11.68 1.30 -4.58
CA VAL A 375 -12.16 1.05 -5.94
C VAL A 375 -13.67 1.24 -5.98
N GLN A 376 -14.15 1.89 -7.03
CA GLN A 376 -15.57 2.02 -7.33
C GLN A 376 -15.85 1.29 -8.64
N VAL A 377 -16.86 0.44 -8.65
CA VAL A 377 -17.35 -0.27 -9.83
C VAL A 377 -18.87 -0.16 -9.83
N ASP A 378 -19.42 0.53 -10.82
CA ASP A 378 -20.86 0.74 -11.01
C ASP A 378 -21.65 1.01 -9.72
N ASP A 379 -22.93 0.74 -9.72
CA ASP A 379 -23.83 0.97 -8.59
C ASP A 379 -23.64 -0.10 -7.48
N GLY A 380 -22.56 -0.01 -6.70
CA GLY A 380 -22.37 -0.83 -5.50
C GLY A 380 -21.48 -2.06 -5.67
N GLY A 381 -20.60 -2.08 -6.67
CA GLY A 381 -19.64 -3.17 -6.86
C GLY A 381 -18.67 -3.38 -5.70
N PHE A 382 -18.21 -2.28 -5.06
CA PHE A 382 -17.44 -2.31 -3.82
C PHE A 382 -18.18 -1.53 -2.74
N VAL A 383 -18.57 -2.20 -1.68
CA VAL A 383 -19.30 -1.62 -0.54
C VAL A 383 -18.56 -1.98 0.73
N PRO A 384 -18.30 -1.01 1.62
CA PRO A 384 -17.63 -1.31 2.87
C PRO A 384 -18.40 -2.38 3.64
N GLY A 385 -17.66 -3.40 4.09
CA GLY A 385 -18.19 -4.44 4.96
C GLY A 385 -18.52 -3.90 6.36
N PRO A 386 -19.07 -4.75 7.24
CA PRO A 386 -19.27 -4.41 8.65
C PRO A 386 -17.94 -4.03 9.33
N PRO A 387 -17.99 -3.43 10.53
CA PRO A 387 -16.80 -3.16 11.33
C PRO A 387 -15.87 -4.37 11.46
N THR A 388 -14.63 -4.13 11.90
CA THR A 388 -13.67 -5.20 12.18
C THR A 388 -14.27 -6.33 13.01
N PRO A 389 -13.90 -7.60 12.73
CA PRO A 389 -14.46 -8.74 13.45
C PRO A 389 -14.08 -8.71 14.94
N ALA A 390 -15.01 -9.06 15.81
CA ALA A 390 -14.68 -9.34 17.19
C ALA A 390 -13.71 -10.52 17.26
N PHE A 391 -12.66 -10.40 18.08
CA PHE A 391 -11.74 -11.50 18.28
C PHE A 391 -12.51 -12.71 18.83
N GLY A 392 -12.44 -13.85 18.12
CA GLY A 392 -13.09 -15.09 18.53
C GLY A 392 -14.62 -15.10 18.50
N GLY A 393 -15.28 -13.98 18.18
CA GLY A 393 -16.75 -13.87 18.27
C GLY A 393 -17.52 -14.80 17.33
N GLU A 394 -16.89 -15.27 16.25
CA GLU A 394 -17.54 -16.06 15.20
C GLU A 394 -16.99 -17.49 15.07
N VAL A 395 -16.14 -17.94 15.98
CA VAL A 395 -15.44 -19.25 15.91
C VAL A 395 -16.42 -20.39 15.65
N ARG A 396 -17.53 -20.48 16.41
CA ARG A 396 -18.53 -21.55 16.25
C ARG A 396 -19.19 -21.50 14.87
N ALA A 397 -19.54 -20.32 14.40
CA ALA A 397 -20.16 -20.13 13.09
C ALA A 397 -19.21 -20.50 11.94
N ILE A 398 -17.94 -20.12 12.05
CA ILE A 398 -16.92 -20.43 11.05
C ILE A 398 -16.66 -21.96 11.00
N LEU A 399 -16.52 -22.62 12.16
CA LEU A 399 -16.31 -24.07 12.21
C LEU A 399 -17.53 -24.83 11.69
N ALA A 400 -18.76 -24.41 12.04
CA ALA A 400 -19.98 -24.99 11.50
C ALA A 400 -20.06 -24.80 9.98
N TRP A 401 -19.72 -23.61 9.47
CA TRP A 401 -19.62 -23.36 8.04
C TRP A 401 -18.55 -24.23 7.37
N ALA A 402 -17.41 -24.50 8.04
CA ALA A 402 -16.38 -25.41 7.57
C ALA A 402 -16.84 -26.87 7.53
N GLY A 403 -17.98 -27.23 8.16
CA GLY A 403 -18.58 -28.54 8.13
C GLY A 403 -18.42 -29.36 9.42
N PHE A 404 -17.90 -28.75 10.50
CA PHE A 404 -17.81 -29.44 11.78
C PHE A 404 -19.17 -29.60 12.47
N ALA A 405 -19.46 -30.79 12.96
CA ALA A 405 -20.65 -31.02 13.77
C ALA A 405 -20.55 -30.31 15.13
N PRO A 406 -21.64 -29.94 15.78
CA PRO A 406 -21.61 -29.22 17.06
C PRO A 406 -20.72 -29.88 18.15
N ARG A 407 -20.72 -31.21 18.23
CA ARG A 407 -19.85 -31.97 19.17
C ARG A 407 -18.35 -31.77 18.88
N ASP A 408 -17.98 -31.68 17.58
CA ASP A 408 -16.58 -31.52 17.15
C ASP A 408 -16.13 -30.08 17.40
N VAL A 409 -17.01 -29.11 17.23
CA VAL A 409 -16.77 -27.71 17.60
C VAL A 409 -16.45 -27.59 19.09
N GLU A 410 -17.26 -28.23 19.96
CA GLU A 410 -17.00 -28.22 21.40
C GLU A 410 -15.69 -28.96 21.78
N ARG A 411 -15.36 -30.05 21.07
CA ARG A 411 -14.08 -30.75 21.24
C ARG A 411 -12.90 -29.82 20.92
N LEU A 412 -12.94 -29.11 19.76
CA LEU A 412 -11.89 -28.19 19.32
C LEU A 412 -11.71 -27.02 20.29
N LEU A 413 -12.81 -26.49 20.82
CA LEU A 413 -12.80 -25.42 21.82
C LEU A 413 -12.20 -25.92 23.16
N ALA A 414 -12.65 -27.07 23.63
CA ALA A 414 -12.14 -27.66 24.86
C ALA A 414 -10.66 -28.09 24.76
N GLY A 415 -10.24 -28.51 23.56
CA GLY A 415 -8.85 -28.87 23.25
C GLY A 415 -7.90 -27.68 23.18
N GLY A 416 -8.42 -26.45 23.07
CA GLY A 416 -7.60 -25.24 22.95
C GLY A 416 -7.03 -24.98 21.55
N ALA A 417 -7.48 -25.70 20.54
CA ALA A 417 -7.09 -25.43 19.15
C ALA A 417 -7.57 -24.06 18.67
N VAL A 418 -8.74 -23.65 19.13
CA VAL A 418 -9.39 -22.35 18.83
C VAL A 418 -9.91 -21.71 20.11
N THR A 419 -10.05 -20.39 20.14
CA THR A 419 -10.62 -19.68 21.29
C THR A 419 -11.76 -18.76 20.86
N PRO A 420 -12.91 -18.76 21.59
CA PRO A 420 -14.03 -17.85 21.33
C PRO A 420 -13.91 -16.52 22.09
N THR A 421 -12.86 -16.32 22.85
CA THR A 421 -12.70 -15.14 23.73
C THR A 421 -11.39 -14.42 23.42
N ALA A 422 -11.43 -13.09 23.59
CA ALA A 422 -10.20 -12.30 23.61
C ALA A 422 -9.32 -12.75 24.81
N PRO A 423 -7.98 -12.73 24.63
CA PRO A 423 -7.04 -13.03 25.71
C PRO A 423 -7.13 -12.00 26.83
#